data_ea13d0d22405ab95d215b570974e2f01
#
_entry.id   ea13d0d22405ab95d215b570974e2f01
#
_cell.length_a   1.000
_cell.length_b   1.000
_cell.length_c   1.000
_cell.angle_alpha   90.00
_cell.angle_beta   90.00
_cell.angle_gamma   90.00
#
_symmetry.space_group_name_H-M   'P 1'
#
loop_
_entity.id
_entity.type
_entity.pdbx_description
1 polymer ?
#
loop_
_entity_poly.entity_id
_entity_poly.type
_entity_poly.pdbx_seq_one_letter_code
_entity_poly.pdbx_strand_id
1 'polypeptide(L)'
;MSTDDSTTIRGISIDETFPFGSYRPYQREILSEAAETLFGADDEYDNLVIYAPTGIGKSPINVALARLADDAFYTTPQRKLRHQLATDDILREHYQVLRAREDYDCEPASHPGWPVSCAACPIYHDDERACRNYTPGCRYWDQKEVAMDSEVATLTFSYLIADGYLDTEVETADGLQQVSFDDRELLIVDECHQLENQAASLFAGFSIAPGSSDVFNDVYGNLAERIPAIADRVTDAVATEIRELGQRAAVAVDDLGDQLAHLEEITRDGTTSRERERLSRLVSRCDRLALQCEWCLSELAQGRTWTVDVDARSGRVQFSPVLVDRFLKRFLWDRADKRVLSTATMPFADDPAQWFRNIGLDPKRTRVIERPMPFSPENRLVNLARSIGWMSRGRDEEHWPAIVGTIEHLANRHAGEKGLIHTASYARAEKLHEDLPDGLSVCHEQDGGLHDDAWYINQWQTGDADVLLSPALTDGVDLPDETCRWQALVKVPYPNPTNARVDARLDEPDGDQWYYETTAQSIIQAVGRGVRHVEDYCTFYVLGKSYSDVRRRVAFPEWFLDAEAKIDIPSKPQRSLLD
;
A
#
# COMPACT_ATOMS: atom_id res chain seq x y z
N MET A 1 -13.04 -43.58 -8.59
CA MET A 1 -14.30 -42.97 -9.07
C MET A 1 -13.92 -41.58 -9.49
N SER A 2 -13.70 -41.38 -10.79
CA SER A 2 -13.42 -40.07 -11.36
C SER A 2 -14.76 -39.34 -11.49
N THR A 3 -15.03 -38.43 -10.63
CA THR A 3 -16.03 -37.38 -10.89
C THR A 3 -15.28 -36.28 -11.66
N ASP A 4 -15.56 -36.25 -12.95
CA ASP A 4 -15.19 -35.16 -13.86
C ASP A 4 -16.08 -33.97 -13.47
N ASP A 5 -15.71 -33.29 -12.38
CA ASP A 5 -16.40 -32.13 -11.85
C ASP A 5 -15.62 -30.88 -12.28
N SER A 6 -15.44 -30.74 -13.61
CA SER A 6 -14.83 -29.53 -14.16
C SER A 6 -15.86 -28.41 -14.10
N THR A 7 -15.75 -27.54 -13.10
CA THR A 7 -16.53 -26.30 -13.05
C THR A 7 -16.21 -25.48 -14.29
N THR A 8 -17.26 -25.25 -15.11
CA THR A 8 -17.13 -24.48 -16.36
C THR A 8 -17.94 -23.19 -16.21
N ILE A 9 -17.28 -22.07 -16.37
CA ILE A 9 -17.86 -20.73 -16.30
C ILE A 9 -17.69 -20.08 -17.67
N ARG A 10 -18.76 -19.55 -18.26
CA ARG A 10 -18.74 -18.91 -19.59
C ARG A 10 -18.18 -19.83 -20.70
N GLY A 11 -18.29 -21.14 -20.52
CA GLY A 11 -17.75 -22.13 -21.47
C GLY A 11 -16.25 -22.42 -21.29
N ILE A 12 -15.60 -21.83 -20.29
CA ILE A 12 -14.17 -22.01 -19.97
C ILE A 12 -14.06 -22.84 -18.71
N SER A 13 -13.22 -23.88 -18.70
CA SER A 13 -12.90 -24.62 -17.48
C SER A 13 -12.05 -23.77 -16.55
N ILE A 14 -12.38 -23.70 -15.26
CA ILE A 14 -11.56 -22.98 -14.28
C ILE A 14 -10.13 -23.56 -14.18
N ASP A 15 -9.98 -24.84 -14.46
CA ASP A 15 -8.67 -25.51 -14.44
C ASP A 15 -7.76 -25.05 -15.63
N GLU A 16 -8.36 -24.59 -16.75
CA GLU A 16 -7.62 -24.02 -17.89
C GLU A 16 -7.17 -22.57 -17.64
N THR A 17 -7.83 -21.85 -16.74
CA THR A 17 -7.45 -20.48 -16.39
C THR A 17 -6.40 -20.43 -15.29
N PHE A 18 -6.23 -21.50 -14.51
CA PHE A 18 -5.27 -21.54 -13.42
C PHE A 18 -3.83 -21.62 -13.99
N PRO A 19 -2.89 -20.75 -13.53
CA PRO A 19 -1.59 -20.61 -14.18
C PRO A 19 -0.61 -21.77 -13.89
N PHE A 20 -0.89 -22.62 -12.89
CA PHE A 20 -0.01 -23.72 -12.50
C PHE A 20 -0.62 -25.09 -12.78
N GLY A 21 0.22 -26.10 -12.96
CA GLY A 21 -0.25 -27.47 -13.24
C GLY A 21 -0.88 -28.21 -12.04
N SER A 22 -0.87 -27.60 -10.84
CA SER A 22 -1.47 -28.18 -9.64
C SER A 22 -1.90 -27.10 -8.66
N TYR A 23 -2.92 -27.41 -7.88
CA TYR A 23 -3.45 -26.53 -6.84
C TYR A 23 -2.81 -26.80 -5.49
N ARG A 24 -2.57 -25.73 -4.72
CA ARG A 24 -2.34 -25.84 -3.27
C ARG A 24 -3.67 -26.06 -2.55
N PRO A 25 -3.65 -26.44 -1.25
CA PRO A 25 -4.87 -26.58 -0.46
C PRO A 25 -5.79 -25.36 -0.59
N TYR A 26 -7.09 -25.60 -0.78
CA TYR A 26 -8.17 -24.62 -0.93
C TYR A 26 -8.17 -23.76 -2.22
N GLN A 27 -7.11 -23.73 -3.03
CA GLN A 27 -7.06 -22.85 -4.20
C GLN A 27 -8.19 -23.15 -5.21
N ARG A 28 -8.39 -24.43 -5.55
CA ARG A 28 -9.44 -24.84 -6.51
C ARG A 28 -10.84 -24.53 -6.00
N GLU A 29 -11.08 -24.77 -4.71
CA GLU A 29 -12.36 -24.49 -4.06
C GLU A 29 -12.66 -22.99 -4.04
N ILE A 30 -11.67 -22.16 -3.67
CA ILE A 30 -11.81 -20.69 -3.71
C ILE A 30 -12.07 -20.22 -5.14
N LEU A 31 -11.32 -20.71 -6.11
CA LEU A 31 -11.47 -20.31 -7.51
C LEU A 31 -12.85 -20.67 -8.06
N SER A 32 -13.35 -21.90 -7.79
CA SER A 32 -14.67 -22.33 -8.22
C SER A 32 -15.79 -21.48 -7.61
N GLU A 33 -15.73 -21.26 -6.30
CA GLU A 33 -16.73 -20.45 -5.58
C GLU A 33 -16.70 -18.98 -6.00
N ALA A 34 -15.49 -18.43 -6.21
CA ALA A 34 -15.29 -17.06 -6.67
C ALA A 34 -15.82 -16.86 -8.10
N ALA A 35 -15.50 -17.77 -8.99
CA ALA A 35 -15.93 -17.73 -10.39
C ALA A 35 -17.47 -17.83 -10.51
N GLU A 36 -18.10 -18.73 -9.74
CA GLU A 36 -19.57 -18.82 -9.68
C GLU A 36 -20.20 -17.56 -9.11
N THR A 37 -19.61 -16.97 -8.07
CA THR A 37 -20.12 -15.75 -7.44
C THR A 37 -20.12 -14.55 -8.40
N LEU A 38 -19.07 -14.40 -9.19
CA LEU A 38 -18.88 -13.21 -10.03
C LEU A 38 -19.46 -13.39 -11.44
N PHE A 39 -19.34 -14.60 -12.00
CA PHE A 39 -19.62 -14.88 -13.41
C PHE A 39 -20.67 -15.96 -13.62
N GLY A 40 -21.28 -16.47 -12.53
CA GLY A 40 -22.38 -17.42 -12.58
C GLY A 40 -23.68 -16.81 -13.09
N ALA A 41 -24.74 -17.62 -13.09
CA ALA A 41 -26.05 -17.18 -13.58
C ALA A 41 -26.77 -16.19 -12.64
N ASP A 42 -26.39 -16.17 -11.36
CA ASP A 42 -27.00 -15.33 -10.33
C ASP A 42 -26.19 -14.02 -10.21
N ASP A 43 -26.80 -12.89 -10.58
CA ASP A 43 -26.18 -11.56 -10.46
C ASP A 43 -26.47 -10.93 -9.07
N GLU A 44 -26.19 -11.70 -8.00
CA GLU A 44 -26.46 -11.26 -6.62
C GLU A 44 -25.33 -10.34 -6.11
N TYR A 45 -24.08 -10.59 -6.52
CA TYR A 45 -22.91 -9.92 -5.98
C TYR A 45 -22.07 -9.22 -7.06
N ASP A 46 -21.64 -7.98 -6.76
CA ASP A 46 -20.67 -7.24 -7.58
C ASP A 46 -19.28 -7.32 -6.98
N ASN A 47 -19.21 -7.57 -5.68
CA ASN A 47 -17.95 -7.54 -4.94
C ASN A 47 -17.74 -8.89 -4.25
N LEU A 48 -16.51 -9.37 -4.33
CA LEU A 48 -16.05 -10.57 -3.67
C LEU A 48 -14.81 -10.28 -2.83
N VAL A 49 -14.81 -10.69 -1.56
CA VAL A 49 -13.63 -10.65 -0.71
C VAL A 49 -13.09 -12.07 -0.52
N ILE A 50 -11.87 -12.31 -0.94
CA ILE A 50 -11.12 -13.55 -0.67
C ILE A 50 -10.29 -13.31 0.59
N TYR A 51 -10.82 -13.75 1.72
CA TYR A 51 -10.16 -13.71 3.01
C TYR A 51 -9.47 -15.04 3.26
N ALA A 52 -8.18 -15.08 2.99
CA ALA A 52 -7.38 -16.29 3.10
C ALA A 52 -5.96 -15.98 3.59
N PRO A 53 -5.41 -16.78 4.53
CA PRO A 53 -4.10 -16.54 5.11
C PRO A 53 -2.97 -16.44 4.08
N THR A 54 -1.84 -15.89 4.51
CA THR A 54 -0.60 -15.91 3.72
C THR A 54 -0.19 -17.35 3.41
N GLY A 55 0.47 -17.58 2.27
CA GLY A 55 0.94 -18.91 1.86
C GLY A 55 -0.09 -19.79 1.12
N ILE A 56 -1.39 -19.49 1.17
CA ILE A 56 -2.40 -20.18 0.34
C ILE A 56 -2.13 -19.97 -1.16
N GLY A 57 -1.54 -18.82 -1.52
CA GLY A 57 -1.32 -18.45 -2.93
C GLY A 57 -2.56 -17.81 -3.55
N LYS A 58 -2.93 -16.63 -3.06
CA LYS A 58 -4.04 -15.81 -3.57
C LYS A 58 -3.77 -15.29 -4.99
N SER A 59 -2.52 -14.92 -5.29
CA SER A 59 -2.17 -14.36 -6.60
C SER A 59 -2.50 -15.27 -7.79
N PRO A 60 -2.21 -16.59 -7.78
CA PRO A 60 -2.68 -17.50 -8.84
C PRO A 60 -4.20 -17.57 -9.01
N ILE A 61 -4.95 -17.47 -7.91
CA ILE A 61 -6.41 -17.43 -7.94
C ILE A 61 -6.87 -16.13 -8.61
N ASN A 62 -6.29 -15.00 -8.22
CA ASN A 62 -6.57 -13.69 -8.80
C ASN A 62 -6.27 -13.67 -10.32
N VAL A 63 -5.15 -14.27 -10.74
CA VAL A 63 -4.81 -14.42 -12.17
C VAL A 63 -5.85 -15.26 -12.90
N ALA A 64 -6.27 -16.38 -12.32
CA ALA A 64 -7.28 -17.25 -12.93
C ALA A 64 -8.64 -16.54 -13.08
N LEU A 65 -9.05 -15.75 -12.09
CA LEU A 65 -10.26 -14.92 -12.15
C LEU A 65 -10.15 -13.83 -13.21
N ALA A 66 -8.99 -13.17 -13.35
CA ALA A 66 -8.75 -12.19 -14.39
C ALA A 66 -8.86 -12.77 -15.80
N ARG A 67 -8.47 -14.04 -15.97
CA ARG A 67 -8.56 -14.77 -17.26
C ARG A 67 -9.96 -15.32 -17.57
N LEU A 68 -10.88 -15.29 -16.60
CA LEU A 68 -12.31 -15.61 -16.80
C LEU A 68 -13.12 -14.38 -17.20
N ALA A 69 -12.65 -13.19 -16.88
CA ALA A 69 -13.25 -11.93 -17.29
C ALA A 69 -12.90 -11.60 -18.75
N ASP A 70 -13.72 -10.79 -19.41
CA ASP A 70 -13.44 -10.29 -20.76
C ASP A 70 -12.21 -9.38 -20.73
N ASP A 71 -12.11 -8.54 -19.70
CA ASP A 71 -10.91 -7.75 -19.40
C ASP A 71 -10.81 -7.44 -17.89
N ALA A 72 -9.60 -7.18 -17.40
CA ALA A 72 -9.38 -6.95 -15.98
C ALA A 72 -8.28 -5.93 -15.67
N PHE A 73 -8.47 -5.19 -14.56
CA PHE A 73 -7.39 -4.56 -13.84
C PHE A 73 -6.90 -5.46 -12.71
N TYR A 74 -5.59 -5.67 -12.62
CA TYR A 74 -4.96 -6.27 -11.45
C TYR A 74 -4.19 -5.18 -10.71
N THR A 75 -4.65 -4.81 -9.52
CA THR A 75 -4.03 -3.73 -8.75
C THR A 75 -3.38 -4.21 -7.47
N THR A 76 -2.23 -3.63 -7.15
CA THR A 76 -1.45 -3.93 -5.96
C THR A 76 -1.06 -2.64 -5.21
N PRO A 77 -0.89 -2.68 -3.88
CA PRO A 77 -0.51 -1.49 -3.11
C PRO A 77 0.93 -1.06 -3.36
N GLN A 78 1.83 -1.99 -3.67
CA GLN A 78 3.27 -1.77 -3.66
C GLN A 78 3.92 -2.04 -5.02
N ARG A 79 4.92 -1.20 -5.37
CA ARG A 79 5.79 -1.40 -6.54
C ARG A 79 6.52 -2.75 -6.48
N LYS A 80 6.90 -3.21 -5.28
CA LYS A 80 7.63 -4.46 -5.06
C LYS A 80 6.80 -5.69 -5.46
N LEU A 81 5.52 -5.73 -5.05
CA LEU A 81 4.63 -6.84 -5.41
C LEU A 81 4.42 -6.89 -6.94
N ARG A 82 4.23 -5.73 -7.58
CA ARG A 82 4.18 -5.63 -9.03
C ARG A 82 5.46 -6.15 -9.70
N HIS A 83 6.63 -5.87 -9.11
CA HIS A 83 7.90 -6.39 -9.61
C HIS A 83 7.99 -7.92 -9.46
N GLN A 84 7.52 -8.47 -8.34
CA GLN A 84 7.46 -9.92 -8.13
C GLN A 84 6.59 -10.59 -9.20
N LEU A 85 5.40 -10.06 -9.46
CA LEU A 85 4.52 -10.55 -10.52
C LEU A 85 5.20 -10.50 -11.89
N ALA A 86 5.91 -9.41 -12.20
CA ALA A 86 6.62 -9.24 -13.48
C ALA A 86 7.84 -10.15 -13.64
N THR A 87 8.40 -10.66 -12.54
CA THR A 87 9.60 -11.52 -12.55
C THR A 87 9.26 -13.01 -12.36
N ASP A 88 8.04 -13.34 -11.95
CA ASP A 88 7.59 -14.74 -11.91
C ASP A 88 7.41 -15.26 -13.34
N ASP A 89 8.15 -16.32 -13.67
CA ASP A 89 8.23 -16.85 -15.05
C ASP A 89 6.89 -17.36 -15.59
N ILE A 90 5.97 -17.77 -14.72
CA ILE A 90 4.66 -18.29 -15.09
C ILE A 90 3.62 -17.15 -15.10
N LEU A 91 3.59 -16.36 -14.03
CA LEU A 91 2.55 -15.34 -13.89
C LEU A 91 2.70 -14.21 -14.91
N ARG A 92 3.93 -13.80 -15.25
CA ARG A 92 4.19 -12.71 -16.22
C ARG A 92 3.62 -12.93 -17.60
N GLU A 93 3.35 -14.19 -17.98
CA GLU A 93 2.77 -14.51 -19.29
C GLU A 93 1.28 -14.16 -19.39
N HIS A 94 0.63 -13.86 -18.26
CA HIS A 94 -0.82 -13.70 -18.18
C HIS A 94 -1.27 -12.25 -18.05
N TYR A 95 -0.35 -11.26 -17.96
CA TYR A 95 -0.72 -9.86 -17.85
C TYR A 95 0.37 -8.88 -18.25
N GLN A 96 -0.07 -7.66 -18.59
CA GLN A 96 0.83 -6.58 -18.93
C GLN A 96 1.06 -5.68 -17.72
N VAL A 97 2.32 -5.54 -17.31
CA VAL A 97 2.70 -4.73 -16.15
C VAL A 97 3.08 -3.33 -16.60
N LEU A 98 2.30 -2.33 -16.20
CA LEU A 98 2.67 -0.93 -16.39
C LEU A 98 3.37 -0.40 -15.14
N ARG A 99 4.58 0.10 -15.30
CA ARG A 99 5.38 0.69 -14.22
C ARG A 99 5.02 2.15 -14.02
N ALA A 100 5.49 2.73 -12.92
CA ALA A 100 5.42 4.16 -12.71
C ALA A 100 6.29 4.90 -13.74
N ARG A 101 5.91 6.13 -14.10
CA ARG A 101 6.63 6.93 -15.11
C ARG A 101 8.10 7.20 -14.76
N GLU A 102 8.41 7.28 -13.48
CA GLU A 102 9.79 7.40 -13.00
C GLU A 102 10.66 6.17 -13.26
N ASP A 103 10.07 5.01 -13.55
CA ASP A 103 10.78 3.75 -13.85
C ASP A 103 11.16 3.61 -15.34
N TYR A 104 10.85 4.62 -16.16
CA TYR A 104 11.19 4.66 -17.59
C TYR A 104 12.15 5.82 -17.88
N ASP A 105 13.22 5.52 -18.59
CA ASP A 105 14.12 6.56 -19.10
C ASP A 105 13.54 7.19 -20.38
N CYS A 106 13.57 8.51 -20.44
CA CYS A 106 13.21 9.26 -21.63
C CYS A 106 14.43 9.42 -22.53
N GLU A 107 14.59 8.57 -23.54
CA GLU A 107 15.74 8.61 -24.47
C GLU A 107 15.86 9.95 -25.21
N PRO A 108 14.78 10.58 -25.74
CA PRO A 108 14.88 11.88 -26.41
C PRO A 108 15.36 13.02 -25.52
N ALA A 109 15.06 12.99 -24.22
CA ALA A 109 15.45 14.02 -23.26
C ALA A 109 16.75 13.70 -22.52
N SER A 110 17.24 12.45 -22.65
CA SER A 110 18.45 11.98 -21.94
C SER A 110 19.71 12.38 -22.71
N HIS A 111 20.68 12.96 -22.01
CA HIS A 111 22.03 13.19 -22.54
C HIS A 111 23.00 12.12 -21.99
N PRO A 112 24.10 11.80 -22.72
CA PRO A 112 25.12 10.89 -22.21
C PRO A 112 25.62 11.34 -20.82
N GLY A 113 25.41 10.49 -19.80
CA GLY A 113 25.76 10.75 -18.41
C GLY A 113 24.69 11.42 -17.56
N TRP A 114 23.50 11.72 -18.10
CA TRP A 114 22.38 12.32 -17.37
C TRP A 114 21.04 11.74 -17.87
N PRO A 115 20.63 10.58 -17.35
CA PRO A 115 19.33 10.01 -17.70
C PRO A 115 18.19 10.89 -17.14
N VAL A 116 17.17 11.12 -17.94
CA VAL A 116 15.95 11.81 -17.57
C VAL A 116 14.82 10.78 -17.50
N SER A 117 14.13 10.69 -16.35
CA SER A 117 12.98 9.79 -16.23
C SER A 117 11.77 10.33 -17.00
N CYS A 118 10.86 9.45 -17.38
CA CYS A 118 9.62 9.83 -18.05
C CYS A 118 8.75 10.76 -17.16
N ALA A 119 8.81 10.63 -15.85
CA ALA A 119 8.14 11.54 -14.92
C ALA A 119 8.65 12.99 -15.00
N ALA A 120 9.89 13.17 -15.48
CA ALA A 120 10.52 14.46 -15.70
C ALA A 120 10.54 14.87 -17.18
N CYS A 121 9.82 14.13 -18.04
CA CYS A 121 9.81 14.38 -19.48
C CYS A 121 9.11 15.71 -19.81
N PRO A 122 9.82 16.67 -20.42
CA PRO A 122 9.25 17.96 -20.77
C PRO A 122 8.07 17.85 -21.76
N ILE A 123 8.17 16.93 -22.70
CA ILE A 123 7.18 16.74 -23.76
C ILE A 123 5.82 16.28 -23.21
N TYR A 124 5.82 15.46 -22.15
CA TYR A 124 4.58 14.97 -21.54
C TYR A 124 3.83 16.06 -20.78
N HIS A 125 4.54 17.06 -20.26
CA HIS A 125 3.96 18.09 -19.43
C HIS A 125 3.41 19.29 -20.22
N ASP A 126 3.88 19.50 -21.46
CA ASP A 126 3.46 20.63 -22.28
C ASP A 126 2.12 20.40 -23.00
N ASP A 127 1.95 19.20 -23.47
CA ASP A 127 0.72 18.68 -24.06
C ASP A 127 0.81 17.17 -23.99
N GLU A 128 -0.13 16.51 -23.33
CA GLU A 128 -0.25 15.06 -23.40
C GLU A 128 -0.26 14.57 -24.84
N ARG A 129 -0.73 15.41 -25.76
CA ARG A 129 -0.73 15.23 -27.20
C ARG A 129 0.67 15.23 -27.82
N ALA A 130 1.56 16.11 -27.36
CA ALA A 130 2.89 16.25 -27.98
C ALA A 130 3.78 15.03 -27.75
N CYS A 131 3.71 14.41 -26.56
CA CYS A 131 4.50 13.21 -26.27
C CYS A 131 4.12 12.03 -27.16
N ARG A 132 2.87 11.91 -27.56
CA ARG A 132 2.36 10.84 -28.41
C ARG A 132 2.72 10.96 -29.87
N ASN A 133 2.59 12.17 -30.39
CA ASN A 133 2.87 12.45 -31.79
C ASN A 133 4.36 12.48 -32.08
N TYR A 134 5.19 12.54 -31.02
CA TYR A 134 6.58 12.90 -31.22
C TYR A 134 7.54 11.73 -31.23
N THR A 135 7.22 10.61 -30.57
CA THR A 135 8.25 9.58 -30.42
C THR A 135 7.70 8.18 -30.67
N PRO A 136 7.71 7.70 -31.92
CA PRO A 136 7.71 6.27 -32.15
C PRO A 136 8.86 5.67 -31.34
N GLY A 137 8.54 4.76 -30.36
CA GLY A 137 9.52 4.14 -29.47
C GLY A 137 9.66 4.79 -28.09
N CYS A 138 8.71 5.62 -27.62
CA CYS A 138 8.63 6.00 -26.22
C CYS A 138 8.24 4.79 -25.38
N ARG A 139 9.17 4.25 -24.60
CA ARG A 139 8.99 3.02 -23.81
C ARG A 139 7.80 3.07 -22.84
N TYR A 140 7.50 4.23 -22.29
CA TYR A 140 6.34 4.38 -21.40
C TYR A 140 5.02 4.28 -22.17
N TRP A 141 4.91 5.00 -23.31
CA TRP A 141 3.70 4.98 -24.11
C TRP A 141 3.48 3.65 -24.81
N ASP A 142 4.54 3.07 -25.40
CA ASP A 142 4.47 1.74 -26.00
C ASP A 142 3.97 0.72 -24.96
N GLN A 143 4.45 0.79 -23.72
CA GLN A 143 4.01 -0.10 -22.65
C GLN A 143 2.58 0.24 -22.18
N LYS A 144 2.19 1.52 -22.15
CA LYS A 144 0.83 1.94 -21.76
C LYS A 144 -0.18 1.48 -22.81
N GLU A 145 0.09 1.66 -24.08
CA GLU A 145 -0.77 1.18 -25.17
C GLU A 145 -0.95 -0.34 -25.10
N VAL A 146 0.15 -1.07 -24.96
CA VAL A 146 0.09 -2.53 -24.77
C VAL A 146 -0.74 -2.93 -23.55
N ALA A 147 -0.65 -2.18 -22.45
CA ALA A 147 -1.44 -2.45 -21.25
C ALA A 147 -2.91 -2.07 -21.42
N MET A 148 -3.22 -0.98 -22.15
CA MET A 148 -4.60 -0.60 -22.47
C MET A 148 -5.29 -1.64 -23.38
N ASP A 149 -4.57 -2.18 -24.35
CA ASP A 149 -5.09 -3.18 -25.30
C ASP A 149 -5.09 -4.61 -24.73
N SER A 150 -4.48 -4.84 -23.57
CA SER A 150 -4.37 -6.17 -22.98
C SER A 150 -5.64 -6.59 -22.25
N GLU A 151 -5.93 -7.90 -22.24
CA GLU A 151 -7.00 -8.47 -21.42
C GLU A 151 -6.78 -8.22 -19.93
N VAL A 152 -5.53 -8.23 -19.46
CA VAL A 152 -5.21 -7.96 -18.05
C VAL A 152 -4.09 -6.91 -17.93
N ALA A 153 -4.44 -5.74 -17.40
CA ALA A 153 -3.49 -4.68 -17.07
C ALA A 153 -3.13 -4.71 -15.57
N THR A 154 -1.84 -4.82 -15.27
CA THR A 154 -1.35 -4.81 -13.88
C THR A 154 -0.78 -3.44 -13.52
N LEU A 155 -1.38 -2.81 -12.52
CA LEU A 155 -1.14 -1.44 -12.11
C LEU A 155 -0.94 -1.35 -10.59
N THR A 156 -0.45 -0.22 -10.09
CA THR A 156 -0.62 0.13 -8.68
C THR A 156 -1.97 0.83 -8.48
N PHE A 157 -2.53 0.80 -7.26
CA PHE A 157 -3.73 1.58 -6.92
C PHE A 157 -3.58 3.04 -7.32
N SER A 158 -2.40 3.62 -6.99
CA SER A 158 -2.09 5.01 -7.30
C SER A 158 -2.14 5.32 -8.77
N TYR A 159 -1.69 4.40 -9.60
CA TYR A 159 -1.71 4.60 -11.04
C TYR A 159 -3.14 4.60 -11.57
N LEU A 160 -3.95 3.61 -11.20
CA LEU A 160 -5.34 3.52 -11.66
C LEU A 160 -6.18 4.73 -11.20
N ILE A 161 -5.99 5.17 -9.95
CA ILE A 161 -6.64 6.36 -9.42
C ILE A 161 -6.19 7.61 -10.19
N ALA A 162 -4.89 7.78 -10.44
CA ALA A 162 -4.36 8.92 -11.18
C ALA A 162 -4.83 8.94 -12.64
N ASP A 163 -4.94 7.76 -13.27
CA ASP A 163 -5.47 7.61 -14.62
C ASP A 163 -6.93 8.06 -14.73
N GLY A 164 -7.74 7.85 -13.67
CA GLY A 164 -9.13 8.30 -13.61
C GLY A 164 -9.33 9.83 -13.53
N TYR A 165 -8.27 10.62 -13.36
CA TYR A 165 -8.30 12.08 -13.47
C TYR A 165 -7.98 12.59 -14.89
N LEU A 166 -7.55 11.70 -15.79
CA LEU A 166 -7.21 12.07 -17.17
C LEU A 166 -8.48 12.08 -18.05
N ASP A 167 -8.48 12.92 -19.07
CA ASP A 167 -9.48 12.81 -20.14
C ASP A 167 -9.30 11.46 -20.85
N THR A 168 -10.41 10.81 -21.19
CA THR A 168 -10.38 9.49 -21.82
C THR A 168 -9.78 9.58 -23.22
N GLU A 169 -10.13 10.63 -23.96
CA GLU A 169 -9.67 10.86 -25.32
C GLU A 169 -9.12 12.28 -25.50
N VAL A 170 -8.10 12.41 -26.32
CA VAL A 170 -7.49 13.69 -26.67
C VAL A 170 -7.43 13.82 -28.19
N GLU A 171 -7.77 14.99 -28.71
CA GLU A 171 -7.68 15.28 -30.14
C GLU A 171 -6.21 15.46 -30.55
N THR A 172 -5.75 14.69 -31.51
CA THR A 172 -4.41 14.75 -32.07
C THR A 172 -4.45 15.10 -33.56
N ALA A 173 -3.29 15.32 -34.17
CA ALA A 173 -3.21 15.59 -35.62
C ALA A 173 -3.79 14.43 -36.47
N ASP A 174 -3.76 13.20 -35.94
CA ASP A 174 -4.23 11.97 -36.59
C ASP A 174 -5.68 11.60 -36.17
N GLY A 175 -6.34 12.40 -35.33
CA GLY A 175 -7.70 12.19 -34.82
C GLY A 175 -7.76 12.05 -33.30
N LEU A 176 -8.92 11.60 -32.77
CA LEU A 176 -9.08 11.29 -31.36
C LEU A 176 -8.23 10.08 -30.97
N GLN A 177 -7.47 10.23 -29.92
CA GLN A 177 -6.64 9.17 -29.37
C GLN A 177 -6.92 8.99 -27.90
N GLN A 178 -7.12 7.73 -27.49
CA GLN A 178 -7.32 7.35 -26.10
C GLN A 178 -6.05 7.53 -25.26
N VAL A 179 -6.17 8.13 -24.10
CA VAL A 179 -5.06 8.45 -23.20
C VAL A 179 -5.14 7.82 -21.83
N SER A 180 -6.35 7.47 -21.39
CA SER A 180 -6.60 6.72 -20.16
C SER A 180 -7.18 5.35 -20.48
N PHE A 181 -7.15 4.48 -19.50
CA PHE A 181 -7.80 3.18 -19.61
C PHE A 181 -9.32 3.36 -19.67
N ASP A 182 -10.01 2.54 -20.47
CA ASP A 182 -11.43 2.33 -20.36
C ASP A 182 -11.77 1.58 -19.06
N ASP A 183 -13.02 1.69 -18.62
CA ASP A 183 -13.53 0.86 -17.54
C ASP A 183 -13.56 -0.61 -18.00
N ARG A 184 -13.32 -1.53 -17.05
CA ARG A 184 -13.19 -2.96 -17.34
C ARG A 184 -14.26 -3.79 -16.64
N GLU A 185 -14.43 -5.02 -17.05
CA GLU A 185 -15.35 -5.93 -16.40
C GLU A 185 -14.93 -6.25 -14.97
N LEU A 186 -13.63 -6.49 -14.73
CA LEU A 186 -13.13 -6.93 -13.43
C LEU A 186 -12.01 -6.01 -12.89
N LEU A 187 -12.14 -5.65 -11.61
CA LEU A 187 -11.06 -5.03 -10.83
C LEU A 187 -10.61 -5.97 -9.72
N ILE A 188 -9.34 -6.35 -9.73
CA ILE A 188 -8.70 -7.10 -8.66
C ILE A 188 -7.88 -6.15 -7.78
N VAL A 189 -8.16 -6.15 -6.48
CA VAL A 189 -7.47 -5.37 -5.46
C VAL A 189 -6.75 -6.31 -4.52
N ASP A 190 -5.46 -6.55 -4.78
CA ASP A 190 -4.64 -7.41 -3.93
C ASP A 190 -4.14 -6.66 -2.70
N GLU A 191 -4.00 -7.34 -1.55
CA GLU A 191 -3.67 -6.77 -0.24
C GLU A 191 -4.60 -5.58 0.15
N CYS A 192 -5.89 -5.75 -0.08
CA CYS A 192 -6.92 -4.71 0.05
C CYS A 192 -7.04 -4.09 1.46
N HIS A 193 -6.52 -4.74 2.49
CA HIS A 193 -6.48 -4.20 3.86
C HIS A 193 -5.68 -2.89 3.98
N GLN A 194 -4.77 -2.61 3.03
CA GLN A 194 -3.99 -1.37 2.99
C GLN A 194 -4.74 -0.21 2.33
N LEU A 195 -5.84 -0.50 1.63
CA LEU A 195 -6.50 0.44 0.72
C LEU A 195 -6.97 1.73 1.42
N GLU A 196 -7.64 1.61 2.58
CA GLU A 196 -8.15 2.78 3.32
C GLU A 196 -7.01 3.74 3.72
N ASN A 197 -5.93 3.19 4.26
CA ASN A 197 -4.79 3.99 4.71
C ASN A 197 -4.03 4.61 3.54
N GLN A 198 -3.82 3.87 2.45
CA GLN A 198 -3.16 4.39 1.26
C GLN A 198 -4.01 5.45 0.56
N ALA A 199 -5.31 5.22 0.42
CA ALA A 199 -6.19 6.20 -0.15
C ALA A 199 -6.16 7.52 0.64
N ALA A 200 -6.26 7.46 1.95
CA ALA A 200 -6.27 8.65 2.79
C ALA A 200 -4.93 9.40 2.81
N SER A 201 -3.81 8.70 2.80
CA SER A 201 -2.48 9.32 2.95
C SER A 201 -1.86 9.77 1.63
N LEU A 202 -2.17 9.09 0.52
CA LEU A 202 -1.46 9.28 -0.74
C LEU A 202 -2.32 9.91 -1.85
N PHE A 203 -3.66 9.73 -1.83
CA PHE A 203 -4.49 10.05 -2.99
C PHE A 203 -5.63 11.01 -2.69
N ALA A 204 -6.39 10.76 -1.65
CA ALA A 204 -7.53 11.60 -1.29
C ALA A 204 -7.12 12.88 -0.56
N GLY A 205 -5.95 12.88 0.09
CA GLY A 205 -5.35 14.05 0.73
C GLY A 205 -4.37 14.78 -0.19
N PHE A 206 -3.98 15.99 0.22
CA PHE A 206 -2.96 16.77 -0.47
C PHE A 206 -2.08 17.55 0.50
N SER A 207 -0.89 17.92 0.05
CA SER A 207 0.02 18.74 0.85
C SER A 207 0.71 19.80 0.01
N ILE A 208 0.99 20.91 0.66
CA ILE A 208 1.78 22.00 0.10
C ILE A 208 2.83 22.45 1.13
N ALA A 209 4.01 22.82 0.63
CA ALA A 209 5.10 23.37 1.43
C ALA A 209 5.75 24.52 0.67
N PRO A 210 6.48 25.43 1.34
CA PRO A 210 7.30 26.41 0.65
C PRO A 210 8.22 25.72 -0.36
N GLY A 211 8.26 26.23 -1.57
CA GLY A 211 9.02 25.63 -2.68
C GLY A 211 10.28 26.41 -3.03
N SER A 212 11.08 25.86 -3.94
CA SER A 212 12.26 26.54 -4.51
C SER A 212 11.92 27.48 -5.67
N SER A 213 10.65 27.56 -6.12
CA SER A 213 10.21 28.47 -7.18
C SER A 213 9.35 29.58 -6.62
N ASP A 214 9.54 30.81 -7.13
CA ASP A 214 8.80 31.99 -6.71
C ASP A 214 7.30 31.79 -6.95
N VAL A 215 6.91 31.24 -8.10
CA VAL A 215 5.52 30.96 -8.45
C VAL A 215 4.84 30.04 -7.42
N PHE A 216 5.53 28.97 -7.02
CA PHE A 216 4.94 28.03 -6.05
C PHE A 216 4.90 28.63 -4.66
N ASN A 217 5.85 29.52 -4.30
CA ASN A 217 5.80 30.28 -3.06
C ASN A 217 4.65 31.31 -3.06
N ASP A 218 4.34 31.91 -4.21
CA ASP A 218 3.18 32.80 -4.35
C ASP A 218 1.87 32.02 -4.21
N VAL A 219 1.76 30.82 -4.80
CA VAL A 219 0.61 29.91 -4.61
C VAL A 219 0.50 29.50 -3.14
N TYR A 220 1.60 29.11 -2.50
CA TYR A 220 1.63 28.75 -1.08
C TYR A 220 1.22 29.93 -0.17
N GLY A 221 1.73 31.14 -0.45
CA GLY A 221 1.35 32.39 0.19
C GLY A 221 1.38 32.36 1.72
N ASN A 222 2.42 31.74 2.33
CA ASN A 222 2.56 31.58 3.78
C ASN A 222 1.36 30.88 4.45
N LEU A 223 0.79 29.87 3.82
CA LEU A 223 -0.41 29.18 4.27
C LEU A 223 -0.29 28.68 5.73
N ALA A 224 0.88 28.15 6.13
CA ALA A 224 1.11 27.64 7.48
C ALA A 224 0.92 28.72 8.57
N GLU A 225 1.21 29.98 8.27
CA GLU A 225 1.04 31.10 9.23
C GLU A 225 -0.42 31.53 9.36
N ARG A 226 -1.26 31.22 8.37
CA ARG A 226 -2.69 31.58 8.33
C ARG A 226 -3.58 30.50 8.92
N ILE A 227 -3.09 29.28 9.02
CA ILE A 227 -3.82 28.19 9.67
C ILE A 227 -3.61 28.31 11.19
N PRO A 228 -4.68 28.32 12.01
CA PRO A 228 -4.55 28.34 13.45
C PRO A 228 -3.67 27.18 13.97
N ALA A 229 -2.73 27.48 14.86
CA ALA A 229 -1.77 26.50 15.39
C ALA A 229 -2.41 25.31 16.15
N ILE A 230 -3.70 25.40 16.48
CA ILE A 230 -4.49 24.36 17.16
C ILE A 230 -5.56 23.74 16.26
N ALA A 231 -5.52 24.01 14.95
CA ALA A 231 -6.49 23.45 14.03
C ALA A 231 -6.08 22.04 13.62
N ASP A 232 -6.67 21.04 14.25
CA ASP A 232 -6.54 19.64 13.84
C ASP A 232 -7.57 19.24 12.78
N ARG A 233 -8.65 20.04 12.65
CA ARG A 233 -9.75 19.84 11.68
C ARG A 233 -9.95 21.07 10.83
N VAL A 234 -10.42 20.82 9.61
CA VAL A 234 -10.75 21.89 8.68
C VAL A 234 -12.06 22.57 9.14
N THR A 235 -11.92 23.79 9.65
CA THR A 235 -13.02 24.69 10.02
C THR A 235 -13.40 25.57 8.82
N ASP A 236 -14.48 26.36 8.93
CA ASP A 236 -14.88 27.33 7.89
C ASP A 236 -13.75 28.33 7.57
N ALA A 237 -12.96 28.72 8.56
CA ALA A 237 -11.81 29.59 8.36
C ALA A 237 -10.73 28.91 7.52
N VAL A 238 -10.39 27.65 7.84
CA VAL A 238 -9.43 26.85 7.07
C VAL A 238 -9.98 26.54 5.69
N ALA A 239 -11.28 26.27 5.54
CA ALA A 239 -11.91 26.07 4.23
C ALA A 239 -11.82 27.32 3.34
N THR A 240 -11.81 28.51 3.92
CA THR A 240 -11.57 29.76 3.20
C THR A 240 -10.14 29.81 2.67
N GLU A 241 -9.16 29.42 3.46
CA GLU A 241 -7.75 29.34 3.05
C GLU A 241 -7.54 28.31 1.92
N ILE A 242 -8.23 27.14 2.01
CA ILE A 242 -8.22 26.12 0.94
C ILE A 242 -8.79 26.70 -0.38
N ARG A 243 -9.89 27.46 -0.29
CA ARG A 243 -10.49 28.09 -1.47
C ARG A 243 -9.55 29.11 -2.12
N GLU A 244 -8.91 29.95 -1.32
CA GLU A 244 -7.91 30.90 -1.82
C GLU A 244 -6.68 30.21 -2.40
N LEU A 245 -6.24 29.11 -1.78
CA LEU A 245 -5.14 28.27 -2.29
C LEU A 245 -5.49 27.71 -3.68
N GLY A 246 -6.67 27.12 -3.82
CA GLY A 246 -7.14 26.59 -5.11
C GLY A 246 -7.25 27.67 -6.19
N GLN A 247 -7.75 28.87 -5.84
CA GLN A 247 -7.82 30.00 -6.77
C GLN A 247 -6.44 30.47 -7.20
N ARG A 248 -5.48 30.62 -6.27
CA ARG A 248 -4.09 30.97 -6.61
C ARG A 248 -3.44 29.91 -7.50
N ALA A 249 -3.71 28.64 -7.22
CA ALA A 249 -3.20 27.54 -8.03
C ALA A 249 -3.78 27.59 -9.46
N ALA A 250 -5.07 27.82 -9.62
CA ALA A 250 -5.71 27.95 -10.94
C ALA A 250 -5.17 29.16 -11.74
N VAL A 251 -5.01 30.32 -11.11
CA VAL A 251 -4.39 31.50 -11.76
C VAL A 251 -2.95 31.19 -12.18
N ALA A 252 -2.19 30.47 -11.35
CA ALA A 252 -0.82 30.08 -11.69
C ALA A 252 -0.78 29.10 -12.87
N VAL A 253 -1.78 28.25 -13.06
CA VAL A 253 -1.90 27.38 -14.26
C VAL A 253 -2.02 28.23 -15.52
N ASP A 254 -2.90 29.22 -15.53
CA ASP A 254 -3.10 30.10 -16.67
C ASP A 254 -1.83 30.91 -16.99
N ASP A 255 -1.23 31.56 -15.97
CA ASP A 255 -0.01 32.38 -16.13
C ASP A 255 1.21 31.55 -16.60
N LEU A 256 1.36 30.34 -16.10
CA LEU A 256 2.45 29.41 -16.47
C LEU A 256 2.21 28.81 -17.87
N GLY A 257 0.94 28.56 -18.23
CA GLY A 257 0.54 28.09 -19.54
C GLY A 257 0.89 29.13 -20.61
N ASP A 258 0.59 30.42 -20.37
CA ASP A 258 0.95 31.52 -21.26
C ASP A 258 2.47 31.67 -21.43
N GLN A 259 3.26 31.52 -20.34
CA GLN A 259 4.72 31.52 -20.40
C GLN A 259 5.25 30.34 -21.21
N LEU A 260 4.66 29.18 -21.04
CA LEU A 260 5.02 27.96 -21.75
C LEU A 260 4.77 28.12 -23.26
N ALA A 261 3.58 28.60 -23.65
CA ALA A 261 3.23 28.88 -25.03
C ALA A 261 4.17 29.93 -25.68
N HIS A 262 4.56 30.96 -24.92
CA HIS A 262 5.49 31.97 -25.41
C HIS A 262 6.92 31.42 -25.63
N LEU A 263 7.37 30.48 -24.75
CA LEU A 263 8.65 29.80 -24.96
C LEU A 263 8.63 28.92 -26.21
N GLU A 264 7.52 28.31 -26.56
CA GLU A 264 7.35 27.51 -27.78
C GLU A 264 7.47 28.37 -29.07
N GLU A 265 6.96 29.58 -29.05
CA GLU A 265 7.09 30.51 -30.18
C GLU A 265 8.55 30.97 -30.43
N ILE A 266 9.35 31.08 -29.37
CA ILE A 266 10.71 31.66 -29.45
C ILE A 266 11.78 30.62 -29.74
N THR A 267 11.55 29.34 -29.42
CA THR A 267 12.64 28.36 -29.38
C THR A 267 12.61 27.31 -30.46
N ARG A 268 13.56 27.43 -31.37
CA ARG A 268 13.98 26.34 -32.29
C ARG A 268 15.30 25.67 -31.85
N ASP A 269 15.82 25.96 -30.65
CA ASP A 269 17.15 25.51 -30.22
C ASP A 269 17.13 24.91 -28.81
N GLY A 270 17.79 23.79 -28.59
CA GLY A 270 17.70 22.90 -27.42
C GLY A 270 18.18 23.45 -26.05
N THR A 271 18.44 24.75 -25.92
CA THR A 271 18.86 25.40 -24.64
C THR A 271 17.70 25.72 -23.70
N THR A 272 16.48 25.67 -24.16
CA THR A 272 15.25 25.99 -23.41
C THR A 272 14.53 24.79 -22.83
N SER A 273 14.99 23.58 -23.11
CA SER A 273 14.31 22.36 -22.65
C SER A 273 14.21 22.28 -21.10
N ARG A 274 15.19 22.79 -20.36
CA ARG A 274 15.15 22.79 -18.89
C ARG A 274 14.12 23.75 -18.29
N GLU A 275 13.97 24.94 -18.87
CA GLU A 275 13.00 25.93 -18.38
C GLU A 275 11.58 25.48 -18.75
N ARG A 276 11.38 24.93 -19.92
CA ARG A 276 10.16 24.29 -20.36
C ARG A 276 9.75 23.14 -19.41
N GLU A 277 10.66 22.21 -19.13
CA GLU A 277 10.46 21.13 -18.15
C GLU A 277 10.03 21.66 -16.77
N ARG A 278 10.70 22.73 -16.31
CA ARG A 278 10.38 23.35 -15.03
C ARG A 278 8.97 23.94 -15.01
N LEU A 279 8.60 24.69 -16.05
CA LEU A 279 7.28 25.33 -16.15
C LEU A 279 6.18 24.27 -16.23
N SER A 280 6.34 23.26 -17.06
CA SER A 280 5.39 22.19 -17.23
C SER A 280 5.13 21.42 -15.92
N ARG A 281 6.20 21.09 -15.16
CA ARG A 281 6.03 20.50 -13.82
C ARG A 281 5.25 21.41 -12.87
N LEU A 282 5.46 22.72 -12.96
CA LEU A 282 4.74 23.69 -12.14
C LEU A 282 3.27 23.77 -12.54
N VAL A 283 2.95 23.78 -13.83
CA VAL A 283 1.57 23.73 -14.34
C VAL A 283 0.86 22.50 -13.79
N SER A 284 1.39 21.31 -14.05
CA SER A 284 0.77 20.05 -13.58
C SER A 284 0.61 19.97 -12.06
N ARG A 285 1.54 20.57 -11.32
CA ARG A 285 1.46 20.62 -9.85
C ARG A 285 0.39 21.58 -9.37
N CYS A 286 0.27 22.76 -9.99
CA CYS A 286 -0.75 23.76 -9.65
C CYS A 286 -2.14 23.28 -10.05
N ASP A 287 -2.29 22.67 -11.22
CA ASP A 287 -3.54 22.11 -11.70
C ASP A 287 -4.07 21.02 -10.76
N ARG A 288 -3.23 20.05 -10.42
CA ARG A 288 -3.57 19.01 -9.43
C ARG A 288 -3.97 19.60 -8.09
N LEU A 289 -3.25 20.62 -7.62
CA LEU A 289 -3.56 21.28 -6.36
C LEU A 289 -4.92 21.97 -6.41
N ALA A 290 -5.25 22.65 -7.51
CA ALA A 290 -6.56 23.27 -7.69
C ALA A 290 -7.70 22.25 -7.62
N LEU A 291 -7.57 21.13 -8.35
CA LEU A 291 -8.54 20.03 -8.33
C LEU A 291 -8.68 19.39 -6.93
N GLN A 292 -7.59 19.21 -6.22
CA GLN A 292 -7.61 18.65 -4.85
C GLN A 292 -8.28 19.62 -3.86
N CYS A 293 -8.06 20.92 -4.00
CA CYS A 293 -8.77 21.93 -3.21
C CYS A 293 -10.27 21.92 -3.50
N GLU A 294 -10.67 21.82 -4.76
CA GLU A 294 -12.09 21.75 -5.17
C GLU A 294 -12.76 20.49 -4.60
N TRP A 295 -12.10 19.34 -4.72
CA TRP A 295 -12.59 18.09 -4.12
C TRP A 295 -12.80 18.22 -2.61
N CYS A 296 -11.79 18.73 -1.89
CA CYS A 296 -11.88 18.95 -0.44
C CYS A 296 -13.07 19.84 -0.06
N LEU A 297 -13.23 20.97 -0.75
CA LEU A 297 -14.34 21.90 -0.50
C LEU A 297 -15.71 21.27 -0.82
N SER A 298 -15.80 20.45 -1.85
CA SER A 298 -17.02 19.70 -2.19
C SER A 298 -17.39 18.70 -1.10
N GLU A 299 -16.42 17.97 -0.55
CA GLU A 299 -16.63 17.03 0.56
C GLU A 299 -17.04 17.76 1.84
N LEU A 300 -16.39 18.87 2.18
CA LEU A 300 -16.75 19.70 3.33
C LEU A 300 -18.18 20.23 3.22
N ALA A 301 -18.60 20.69 2.04
CA ALA A 301 -19.96 21.16 1.77
C ALA A 301 -21.02 20.06 1.96
N GLN A 302 -20.63 18.79 1.87
CA GLN A 302 -21.47 17.62 2.13
C GLN A 302 -21.36 17.11 3.56
N GLY A 303 -20.73 17.86 4.47
CA GLY A 303 -20.61 17.55 5.89
C GLY A 303 -19.55 16.50 6.22
N ARG A 304 -18.57 16.27 5.32
CA ARG A 304 -17.45 15.37 5.58
C ARG A 304 -16.35 16.04 6.40
N THR A 305 -15.71 15.27 7.25
CA THR A 305 -14.60 15.75 8.09
C THR A 305 -13.28 15.64 7.34
N TRP A 306 -12.54 16.74 7.32
CA TRP A 306 -11.16 16.80 6.86
C TRP A 306 -10.26 17.31 7.98
N THR A 307 -9.02 16.89 7.97
CA THR A 307 -8.00 17.32 8.93
C THR A 307 -6.94 18.17 8.27
N VAL A 308 -6.31 19.00 9.06
CA VAL A 308 -5.15 19.80 8.65
C VAL A 308 -4.02 19.57 9.66
N ASP A 309 -2.83 19.30 9.15
CA ASP A 309 -1.61 19.15 9.92
C ASP A 309 -0.55 20.13 9.40
N VAL A 310 0.12 20.84 10.29
CA VAL A 310 1.14 21.84 9.97
C VAL A 310 2.47 21.44 10.60
N ASP A 311 3.43 21.07 9.76
CA ASP A 311 4.81 20.89 10.21
C ASP A 311 5.50 22.25 10.38
N ALA A 312 5.64 22.67 11.62
CA ALA A 312 6.23 23.95 11.97
C ALA A 312 7.71 24.10 11.54
N ARG A 313 8.41 23.00 11.26
CA ARG A 313 9.83 23.04 10.84
C ARG A 313 9.97 23.30 9.35
N SER A 314 9.18 22.61 8.54
CA SER A 314 9.23 22.71 7.08
C SER A 314 8.23 23.72 6.51
N GLY A 315 7.24 24.17 7.29
CA GLY A 315 6.10 24.96 6.82
C GLY A 315 5.13 24.13 5.95
N ARG A 316 5.27 22.81 5.93
CA ARG A 316 4.38 21.92 5.17
C ARG A 316 3.00 21.88 5.81
N VAL A 317 1.97 22.06 5.00
CA VAL A 317 0.57 21.90 5.38
C VAL A 317 0.03 20.68 4.66
N GLN A 318 -0.53 19.74 5.42
CA GLN A 318 -1.15 18.52 4.92
C GLN A 318 -2.65 18.57 5.19
N PHE A 319 -3.45 18.33 4.18
CA PHE A 319 -4.91 18.14 4.29
C PHE A 319 -5.25 16.69 4.01
N SER A 320 -6.06 16.06 4.86
CA SER A 320 -6.42 14.65 4.71
C SER A 320 -7.89 14.42 5.04
N PRO A 321 -8.62 13.64 4.22
CA PRO A 321 -9.96 13.21 4.58
C PRO A 321 -9.90 12.19 5.71
N VAL A 322 -10.91 12.21 6.58
CA VAL A 322 -11.06 11.20 7.64
C VAL A 322 -11.55 9.89 7.06
N LEU A 323 -12.55 9.93 6.19
CA LEU A 323 -13.12 8.79 5.48
C LEU A 323 -12.86 8.89 3.98
N VAL A 324 -12.67 7.74 3.31
CA VAL A 324 -12.27 7.66 1.89
C VAL A 324 -13.28 6.93 1.01
N ASP A 325 -14.42 6.55 1.56
CA ASP A 325 -15.45 5.77 0.89
C ASP A 325 -15.89 6.35 -0.47
N ARG A 326 -16.20 7.66 -0.52
CA ARG A 326 -16.62 8.32 -1.76
C ARG A 326 -15.50 8.50 -2.76
N PHE A 327 -14.30 8.74 -2.25
CA PHE A 327 -13.12 8.84 -3.08
C PHE A 327 -12.84 7.52 -3.79
N LEU A 328 -12.81 6.43 -3.02
CA LEU A 328 -12.62 5.09 -3.56
C LEU A 328 -13.74 4.69 -4.52
N LYS A 329 -15.00 5.04 -4.18
CA LYS A 329 -16.12 4.76 -5.08
C LYS A 329 -15.89 5.40 -6.44
N ARG A 330 -15.62 6.69 -6.49
CA ARG A 330 -15.50 7.45 -7.74
C ARG A 330 -14.26 7.07 -8.57
N PHE A 331 -13.09 6.88 -7.95
CA PHE A 331 -11.82 6.77 -8.65
C PHE A 331 -11.27 5.34 -8.73
N LEU A 332 -11.89 4.41 -8.03
CA LEU A 332 -11.47 3.02 -8.05
C LEU A 332 -12.62 2.06 -8.36
N TRP A 333 -13.73 2.11 -7.59
CA TRP A 333 -14.80 1.13 -7.76
C TRP A 333 -15.61 1.33 -9.02
N ASP A 334 -15.87 2.56 -9.42
CA ASP A 334 -16.62 2.87 -10.63
C ASP A 334 -15.83 2.57 -11.91
N ARG A 335 -14.56 2.09 -11.81
CA ARG A 335 -13.71 1.67 -12.93
C ARG A 335 -13.90 0.21 -13.38
N ALA A 336 -14.80 -0.54 -12.72
CA ALA A 336 -15.12 -1.91 -13.13
C ALA A 336 -16.52 -2.33 -12.69
N ASP A 337 -17.11 -3.28 -13.42
CA ASP A 337 -18.43 -3.81 -13.11
C ASP A 337 -18.39 -4.77 -11.92
N LYS A 338 -17.36 -5.61 -11.83
CA LYS A 338 -17.13 -6.59 -10.75
C LYS A 338 -15.79 -6.32 -10.04
N ARG A 339 -15.70 -6.70 -8.76
CA ARG A 339 -14.50 -6.46 -7.94
C ARG A 339 -14.13 -7.67 -7.13
N VAL A 340 -12.84 -8.01 -7.13
CA VAL A 340 -12.23 -9.00 -6.23
C VAL A 340 -11.25 -8.30 -5.31
N LEU A 341 -11.47 -8.42 -4.02
CA LEU A 341 -10.58 -7.94 -2.98
C LEU A 341 -9.91 -9.14 -2.32
N SER A 342 -8.60 -9.22 -2.35
CA SER A 342 -7.88 -10.32 -1.69
C SER A 342 -7.03 -9.82 -0.54
N THR A 343 -7.09 -10.53 0.60
CA THR A 343 -6.36 -10.18 1.81
C THR A 343 -6.08 -11.40 2.69
N ALA A 344 -5.01 -11.32 3.47
CA ALA A 344 -4.74 -12.25 4.56
C ALA A 344 -5.28 -11.76 5.92
N THR A 345 -5.65 -10.48 5.99
CA THR A 345 -6.13 -9.82 7.21
C THR A 345 -7.35 -8.98 6.86
N MET A 346 -8.53 -9.47 7.20
CA MET A 346 -9.77 -8.73 6.97
C MET A 346 -10.03 -7.80 8.16
N PRO A 347 -10.18 -6.48 7.93
CA PRO A 347 -10.63 -5.57 8.96
C PRO A 347 -12.07 -5.88 9.40
N PHE A 348 -12.39 -5.63 10.67
CA PHE A 348 -13.74 -5.81 11.19
C PHE A 348 -14.29 -7.21 10.93
N ALA A 349 -13.50 -8.26 11.22
CA ALA A 349 -13.89 -9.63 10.92
C ALA A 349 -15.23 -10.04 11.55
N ASP A 350 -15.62 -9.45 12.70
CA ASP A 350 -16.93 -9.67 13.36
C ASP A 350 -18.08 -8.90 12.68
N ASP A 351 -17.80 -7.77 12.02
CA ASP A 351 -18.77 -6.97 11.24
C ASP A 351 -18.15 -6.47 9.94
N PRO A 352 -17.92 -7.32 8.95
CA PRO A 352 -17.32 -6.92 7.68
C PRO A 352 -18.11 -5.83 6.94
N ALA A 353 -19.42 -5.75 7.19
CA ALA A 353 -20.27 -4.75 6.58
C ALA A 353 -19.86 -3.32 6.94
N GLN A 354 -19.30 -3.10 8.15
CA GLN A 354 -18.78 -1.78 8.51
C GLN A 354 -17.53 -1.42 7.69
N TRP A 355 -16.62 -2.37 7.51
CA TRP A 355 -15.44 -2.13 6.68
C TRP A 355 -15.82 -1.86 5.21
N PHE A 356 -16.79 -2.60 4.65
CA PHE A 356 -17.25 -2.36 3.29
C PHE A 356 -17.79 -0.94 3.11
N ARG A 357 -18.57 -0.44 4.09
CA ARG A 357 -19.02 0.97 4.08
C ARG A 357 -17.85 1.95 4.13
N ASN A 358 -16.84 1.70 4.96
CA ASN A 358 -15.69 2.57 5.12
C ASN A 358 -14.85 2.70 3.83
N ILE A 359 -14.86 1.68 2.99
CA ILE A 359 -14.19 1.69 1.69
C ILE A 359 -15.12 1.94 0.50
N GLY A 360 -16.41 2.25 0.76
CA GLY A 360 -17.38 2.65 -0.26
C GLY A 360 -18.02 1.51 -1.06
N LEU A 361 -18.00 0.27 -0.54
CA LEU A 361 -18.69 -0.88 -1.12
C LEU A 361 -20.07 -1.09 -0.47
N ASP A 362 -21.03 -1.62 -1.25
CA ASP A 362 -22.33 -2.02 -0.71
C ASP A 362 -22.22 -3.39 -0.03
N PRO A 363 -22.44 -3.48 1.29
CA PRO A 363 -22.39 -4.76 2.01
C PRO A 363 -23.37 -5.82 1.49
N LYS A 364 -24.51 -5.40 0.91
CA LYS A 364 -25.50 -6.32 0.37
C LYS A 364 -25.09 -6.95 -0.97
N ARG A 365 -24.21 -6.27 -1.68
CA ARG A 365 -23.64 -6.72 -2.96
C ARG A 365 -22.22 -7.29 -2.80
N THR A 366 -21.80 -7.58 -1.55
CA THR A 366 -20.45 -8.08 -1.24
C THR A 366 -20.52 -9.44 -0.56
N ARG A 367 -19.86 -10.43 -1.14
CA ARG A 367 -19.68 -11.77 -0.59
C ARG A 367 -18.26 -11.93 -0.03
N VAL A 368 -18.13 -12.72 1.04
CA VAL A 368 -16.83 -13.09 1.63
C VAL A 368 -16.63 -14.60 1.47
N ILE A 369 -15.49 -14.99 0.92
CA ILE A 369 -14.99 -16.37 0.92
C ILE A 369 -13.85 -16.44 1.93
N GLU A 370 -14.05 -17.15 3.03
CA GLU A 370 -13.04 -17.36 4.06
C GLU A 370 -12.50 -18.80 4.00
N ARG A 371 -11.19 -18.95 4.19
CA ARG A 371 -10.54 -20.26 4.31
C ARG A 371 -9.55 -20.31 5.47
N PRO A 372 -9.45 -21.44 6.17
CA PRO A 372 -8.53 -21.60 7.28
C PRO A 372 -7.07 -21.66 6.81
N MET A 373 -6.15 -21.49 7.75
CA MET A 373 -4.72 -21.67 7.53
C MET A 373 -4.39 -23.14 7.26
N PRO A 374 -3.72 -23.47 6.16
CA PRO A 374 -3.35 -24.85 5.85
C PRO A 374 -2.14 -25.36 6.65
N PHE A 375 -1.42 -24.45 7.35
CA PHE A 375 -0.19 -24.80 8.07
C PHE A 375 -0.50 -25.11 9.54
N SER A 376 0.25 -26.10 10.11
CA SER A 376 0.12 -26.46 11.51
C SER A 376 0.34 -25.25 12.44
N PRO A 377 -0.46 -25.10 13.52
CA PRO A 377 -0.22 -24.08 14.55
C PRO A 377 1.19 -24.17 15.17
N GLU A 378 1.75 -25.36 15.26
CA GLU A 378 3.09 -25.60 15.82
C GLU A 378 4.19 -24.94 14.99
N ASN A 379 4.00 -24.81 13.68
CA ASN A 379 4.95 -24.18 12.77
C ASN A 379 4.94 -22.64 12.83
N ARG A 380 3.89 -22.05 13.40
CA ARG A 380 3.65 -20.59 13.43
C ARG A 380 3.31 -20.07 14.84
N LEU A 381 4.01 -20.62 15.83
CA LEU A 381 3.73 -20.37 17.23
C LEU A 381 3.76 -18.88 17.60
N VAL A 382 2.69 -18.40 18.24
CA VAL A 382 2.61 -17.08 18.86
C VAL A 382 2.80 -17.22 20.37
N ASN A 383 4.00 -16.94 20.85
CA ASN A 383 4.38 -17.18 22.24
C ASN A 383 4.15 -15.95 23.13
N LEU A 384 3.28 -16.09 24.12
CA LEU A 384 2.87 -15.05 25.05
C LEU A 384 3.56 -15.15 26.43
N ALA A 385 4.53 -16.05 26.61
CA ALA A 385 5.12 -16.35 27.93
C ALA A 385 6.01 -15.23 28.49
N ARG A 386 6.48 -14.32 27.65
CA ARG A 386 7.47 -13.27 28.02
C ARG A 386 6.88 -11.84 28.01
N SER A 387 5.63 -11.69 28.40
CA SER A 387 5.05 -10.34 28.54
C SER A 387 5.78 -9.51 29.60
N ILE A 388 6.45 -8.44 29.18
CA ILE A 388 7.31 -7.62 30.03
C ILE A 388 6.50 -6.55 30.80
N GLY A 389 5.59 -5.85 30.11
CA GLY A 389 4.83 -4.80 30.75
C GLY A 389 4.07 -3.90 29.78
N TRP A 390 3.47 -2.85 30.32
CA TRP A 390 2.79 -1.82 29.53
C TRP A 390 3.81 -0.86 28.93
N MET A 391 3.97 -0.88 27.62
CA MET A 391 4.86 0.01 26.89
C MET A 391 4.07 1.18 26.34
N SER A 392 4.05 2.27 27.08
CA SER A 392 3.44 3.54 26.70
C SER A 392 4.47 4.68 26.85
N ARG A 393 4.20 5.83 26.22
CA ARG A 393 5.05 7.02 26.31
C ARG A 393 5.41 7.33 27.77
N GLY A 394 6.69 7.30 28.13
CA GLY A 394 7.21 7.53 29.50
C GLY A 394 7.29 6.28 30.41
N ARG A 395 6.79 5.11 29.99
CA ARG A 395 6.94 3.84 30.72
C ARG A 395 7.93 2.88 30.06
N ASP A 396 8.35 3.16 28.84
CA ASP A 396 9.32 2.36 28.11
C ASP A 396 10.63 2.26 28.91
N GLU A 397 11.05 3.33 29.59
CA GLU A 397 12.29 3.38 30.38
C GLU A 397 12.27 2.45 31.60
N GLU A 398 11.13 2.33 32.28
CA GLU A 398 10.96 1.44 33.44
C GLU A 398 11.19 -0.05 33.04
N HIS A 399 10.74 -0.42 31.86
CA HIS A 399 10.82 -1.81 31.36
C HIS A 399 12.04 -2.06 30.47
N TRP A 400 12.81 -1.04 30.15
CA TRP A 400 13.89 -1.12 29.15
C TRP A 400 14.93 -2.21 29.43
N PRO A 401 15.49 -2.36 30.66
CA PRO A 401 16.43 -3.41 30.95
C PRO A 401 15.85 -4.81 30.77
N ALA A 402 14.54 -4.97 31.03
CA ALA A 402 13.86 -6.26 30.82
C ALA A 402 13.65 -6.55 29.33
N ILE A 403 13.44 -5.50 28.47
CA ILE A 403 13.36 -5.65 27.03
C ILE A 403 14.70 -6.12 26.48
N VAL A 404 15.79 -5.42 26.78
CA VAL A 404 17.16 -5.74 26.35
C VAL A 404 17.50 -7.17 26.77
N GLY A 405 17.40 -7.50 28.06
CA GLY A 405 17.71 -8.82 28.57
C GLY A 405 16.82 -9.94 27.98
N THR A 406 15.57 -9.64 27.60
CA THR A 406 14.71 -10.63 26.94
C THR A 406 15.15 -10.86 25.49
N ILE A 407 15.52 -9.81 24.75
CA ILE A 407 16.01 -9.95 23.37
C ILE A 407 17.33 -10.70 23.34
N GLU A 408 18.26 -10.39 24.24
CA GLU A 408 19.51 -11.16 24.40
C GLU A 408 19.24 -12.65 24.71
N HIS A 409 18.29 -12.91 25.60
CA HIS A 409 17.90 -14.29 25.92
C HIS A 409 17.31 -15.02 24.70
N LEU A 410 16.45 -14.37 23.93
CA LEU A 410 15.88 -14.93 22.72
C LEU A 410 16.94 -15.16 21.64
N ALA A 411 17.84 -14.21 21.41
CA ALA A 411 18.94 -14.35 20.47
C ALA A 411 19.86 -15.54 20.85
N ASN A 412 20.20 -15.66 22.14
CA ASN A 412 20.98 -16.81 22.62
C ASN A 412 20.26 -18.15 22.48
N ARG A 413 18.93 -18.17 22.63
CA ARG A 413 18.11 -19.36 22.42
C ARG A 413 18.11 -19.78 20.96
N HIS A 414 18.00 -18.81 20.07
CA HIS A 414 17.98 -18.97 18.62
C HIS A 414 19.36 -18.75 17.99
N ALA A 415 20.44 -19.04 18.73
CA ALA A 415 21.80 -18.82 18.25
C ALA A 415 22.05 -19.52 16.90
N GLY A 416 22.47 -18.74 15.91
CA GLY A 416 22.66 -19.17 14.52
C GLY A 416 21.38 -19.20 13.67
N GLU A 417 20.26 -18.71 14.22
CA GLU A 417 19.00 -18.50 13.48
C GLU A 417 18.72 -17.00 13.36
N LYS A 418 18.33 -16.54 12.18
CA LYS A 418 18.00 -15.14 11.95
C LYS A 418 16.67 -14.75 12.61
N GLY A 419 16.65 -13.60 13.29
CA GLY A 419 15.51 -13.06 14.02
C GLY A 419 15.17 -11.62 13.66
N LEU A 420 13.87 -11.28 13.60
CA LEU A 420 13.37 -9.94 13.33
C LEU A 420 12.68 -9.35 14.57
N ILE A 421 13.09 -8.16 14.99
CA ILE A 421 12.50 -7.44 16.12
C ILE A 421 11.68 -6.25 15.61
N HIS A 422 10.37 -6.30 15.84
CA HIS A 422 9.45 -5.19 15.54
C HIS A 422 9.48 -4.17 16.68
N THR A 423 10.15 -3.03 16.45
CA THR A 423 10.42 -2.02 17.48
C THR A 423 9.35 -0.93 17.56
N ALA A 424 8.49 -0.79 16.56
CA ALA A 424 7.44 0.22 16.40
C ALA A 424 7.94 1.68 16.36
N SER A 425 9.25 1.95 16.36
CA SER A 425 9.84 3.27 16.06
C SER A 425 11.34 3.16 15.81
N TYR A 426 11.88 4.04 14.95
CA TYR A 426 13.32 4.13 14.67
C TYR A 426 14.13 4.44 15.93
N ALA A 427 13.73 5.42 16.72
CA ALA A 427 14.41 5.75 17.98
C ALA A 427 14.53 4.57 18.97
N ARG A 428 13.55 3.64 18.94
CA ARG A 428 13.63 2.43 19.77
C ARG A 428 14.54 1.38 19.14
N ALA A 429 14.59 1.28 17.81
CA ALA A 429 15.52 0.41 17.12
C ALA A 429 16.97 0.83 17.39
N GLU A 430 17.28 2.11 17.24
CA GLU A 430 18.60 2.71 17.51
C GLU A 430 19.02 2.48 18.98
N LYS A 431 18.14 2.81 19.94
CA LYS A 431 18.42 2.58 21.36
C LYS A 431 18.65 1.11 21.70
N LEU A 432 17.90 0.18 21.09
CA LEU A 432 18.14 -1.25 21.26
C LEU A 432 19.47 -1.69 20.67
N HIS A 433 19.83 -1.15 19.51
CA HIS A 433 21.10 -1.45 18.87
C HIS A 433 22.29 -1.02 19.73
N GLU A 434 22.20 0.15 20.37
CA GLU A 434 23.21 0.67 21.28
C GLU A 434 23.36 -0.15 22.58
N ASP A 435 22.25 -0.68 23.11
CA ASP A 435 22.20 -1.37 24.40
C ASP A 435 22.38 -2.91 24.27
N LEU A 436 22.30 -3.48 23.05
CA LEU A 436 22.57 -4.89 22.79
C LEU A 436 24.07 -5.15 22.59
N PRO A 437 24.55 -6.39 22.80
CA PRO A 437 25.96 -6.76 22.54
C PRO A 437 26.41 -6.41 21.12
N ASP A 438 27.64 -5.91 21.01
CA ASP A 438 28.28 -5.57 19.73
C ASP A 438 28.20 -6.72 18.72
N GLY A 439 27.78 -6.43 17.49
CA GLY A 439 27.68 -7.38 16.40
C GLY A 439 26.44 -8.29 16.44
N LEU A 440 25.60 -8.20 17.47
CA LEU A 440 24.39 -9.03 17.58
C LEU A 440 23.30 -8.57 16.60
N SER A 441 23.19 -7.28 16.33
CA SER A 441 22.06 -6.72 15.56
C SER A 441 22.50 -5.82 14.42
N VAL A 442 21.65 -5.77 13.39
CA VAL A 442 21.59 -4.71 12.36
C VAL A 442 20.41 -3.80 12.69
N CYS A 443 20.62 -2.49 12.66
CA CYS A 443 19.58 -1.50 12.90
C CYS A 443 19.07 -0.93 11.58
N HIS A 444 17.74 -0.94 11.39
CA HIS A 444 17.09 -0.20 10.33
C HIS A 444 16.94 1.27 10.78
N GLU A 445 17.78 2.13 10.25
CA GLU A 445 17.93 3.54 10.63
C GLU A 445 17.00 4.45 9.82
N GLN A 446 16.67 5.61 10.39
CA GLN A 446 16.02 6.70 9.67
C GLN A 446 17.08 7.53 8.92
N ASP A 447 17.61 7.00 7.82
CA ASP A 447 18.73 7.55 7.06
C ASP A 447 18.34 8.56 5.96
N GLY A 448 17.10 9.05 5.98
CA GLY A 448 16.58 9.99 5.00
C GLY A 448 16.32 9.37 3.62
N GLY A 449 16.25 8.04 3.53
CA GLY A 449 16.00 7.29 2.29
C GLY A 449 17.26 6.98 1.48
N LEU A 450 18.41 7.01 2.11
CA LEU A 450 19.70 6.60 1.52
C LEU A 450 19.70 5.11 1.16
N HIS A 451 19.06 4.28 2.01
CA HIS A 451 18.92 2.84 1.81
C HIS A 451 17.45 2.44 1.90
N ASP A 452 17.06 1.47 1.10
CA ASP A 452 15.73 0.87 1.14
C ASP A 452 15.68 -0.33 2.10
N ASP A 453 14.48 -0.84 2.36
CA ASP A 453 14.28 -2.02 3.19
C ASP A 453 15.08 -3.24 2.70
N ALA A 454 15.22 -3.39 1.38
CA ALA A 454 15.94 -4.51 0.78
C ALA A 454 17.44 -4.46 1.11
N TRP A 455 18.03 -3.27 1.21
CA TRP A 455 19.41 -3.10 1.63
C TRP A 455 19.64 -3.59 3.06
N TYR A 456 18.80 -3.18 4.02
CA TYR A 456 18.91 -3.60 5.43
C TYR A 456 18.70 -5.11 5.59
N ILE A 457 17.75 -5.67 4.86
CA ILE A 457 17.50 -7.12 4.84
C ILE A 457 18.72 -7.85 4.30
N ASN A 458 19.30 -7.39 3.20
CA ASN A 458 20.50 -8.01 2.62
C ASN A 458 21.70 -7.93 3.57
N GLN A 459 21.93 -6.78 4.22
CA GLN A 459 22.99 -6.64 5.23
C GLN A 459 22.83 -7.63 6.39
N TRP A 460 21.61 -7.79 6.88
CA TRP A 460 21.30 -8.75 7.93
C TRP A 460 21.45 -10.20 7.47
N GLN A 461 20.93 -10.56 6.31
CA GLN A 461 20.97 -11.94 5.79
C GLN A 461 22.38 -12.40 5.45
N THR A 462 23.21 -11.52 4.89
CA THR A 462 24.57 -11.85 4.45
C THR A 462 25.64 -11.60 5.51
N GLY A 463 25.32 -10.81 6.54
CA GLY A 463 26.24 -10.49 7.65
C GLY A 463 26.20 -11.50 8.80
N ASP A 464 27.08 -11.27 9.78
CA ASP A 464 27.22 -12.12 10.96
C ASP A 464 26.15 -11.88 12.06
N ALA A 465 25.44 -10.74 12.00
CA ALA A 465 24.42 -10.39 12.99
C ALA A 465 23.20 -11.32 12.90
N ASP A 466 22.77 -11.86 14.02
CA ASP A 466 21.60 -12.75 14.09
C ASP A 466 20.27 -12.00 14.09
N VAL A 467 20.26 -10.72 14.47
CA VAL A 467 19.05 -9.93 14.72
C VAL A 467 18.94 -8.72 13.79
N LEU A 468 17.75 -8.51 13.20
CA LEU A 468 17.39 -7.26 12.55
C LEU A 468 16.40 -6.48 13.43
N LEU A 469 16.72 -5.23 13.77
CA LEU A 469 15.85 -4.32 14.50
C LEU A 469 15.14 -3.40 13.49
N SER A 470 13.82 -3.49 13.35
CA SER A 470 13.10 -2.66 12.41
C SER A 470 11.76 -2.15 12.96
N PRO A 471 11.43 -0.86 12.73
CA PRO A 471 10.13 -0.31 13.07
C PRO A 471 9.06 -0.57 11.99
N ALA A 472 9.48 -0.82 10.75
CA ALA A 472 8.64 -0.65 9.56
C ALA A 472 8.51 -1.89 8.67
N LEU A 473 9.25 -2.97 8.90
CA LEU A 473 9.16 -4.20 8.10
C LEU A 473 7.90 -5.02 8.41
N THR A 474 6.76 -4.34 8.44
CA THR A 474 5.45 -4.98 8.61
C THR A 474 4.79 -5.34 7.28
N ASP A 475 5.20 -4.71 6.16
CA ASP A 475 4.55 -4.87 4.85
C ASP A 475 5.52 -5.25 3.73
N GLY A 476 5.08 -6.15 2.84
CA GLY A 476 5.73 -6.42 1.55
C GLY A 476 7.05 -7.19 1.57
N VAL A 477 7.49 -7.75 2.71
CA VAL A 477 8.71 -8.55 2.82
C VAL A 477 8.37 -10.00 3.14
N ASP A 478 8.88 -10.93 2.34
CA ASP A 478 8.81 -12.37 2.60
C ASP A 478 10.13 -12.86 3.18
N LEU A 479 10.06 -13.54 4.30
CA LEU A 479 11.22 -14.07 5.03
C LEU A 479 11.06 -15.57 5.29
N PRO A 480 11.02 -16.41 4.24
CA PRO A 480 10.81 -17.85 4.38
C PRO A 480 12.06 -18.55 4.93
N ASP A 481 11.85 -19.69 5.53
CA ASP A 481 12.89 -20.65 5.92
C ASP A 481 13.99 -20.04 6.81
N GLU A 482 15.25 -20.29 6.49
CA GLU A 482 16.42 -19.80 7.24
C GLU A 482 16.55 -18.26 7.23
N THR A 483 15.74 -17.57 6.44
CA THR A 483 15.77 -16.11 6.39
C THR A 483 15.18 -15.44 7.63
N CYS A 484 14.22 -16.12 8.33
CA CYS A 484 13.71 -15.65 9.63
C CYS A 484 13.02 -16.78 10.41
N ARG A 485 13.68 -17.31 11.41
CA ARG A 485 13.16 -18.41 12.25
C ARG A 485 12.42 -17.94 13.50
N TRP A 486 12.62 -16.70 13.89
CA TRP A 486 11.91 -16.12 15.02
C TRP A 486 11.71 -14.62 14.86
N GLN A 487 10.66 -14.12 15.51
CA GLN A 487 10.34 -12.71 15.53
C GLN A 487 9.93 -12.27 16.94
N ALA A 488 10.10 -11.00 17.28
CA ALA A 488 9.57 -10.47 18.52
C ALA A 488 8.91 -9.10 18.33
N LEU A 489 7.73 -8.93 18.90
CA LEU A 489 7.01 -7.66 18.95
C LEU A 489 7.30 -7.00 20.31
N VAL A 490 8.16 -6.00 20.32
CA VAL A 490 8.53 -5.27 21.54
C VAL A 490 7.36 -4.43 22.03
N LYS A 491 6.71 -3.70 21.14
CA LYS A 491 5.58 -2.83 21.44
C LYS A 491 4.47 -3.02 20.42
N VAL A 492 3.23 -3.05 20.90
CA VAL A 492 2.04 -3.08 20.05
C VAL A 492 1.96 -1.81 19.20
N PRO A 493 1.84 -1.92 17.87
CA PRO A 493 1.94 -0.81 16.93
C PRO A 493 0.59 -0.09 16.77
N TYR A 494 0.13 0.58 17.81
CA TYR A 494 -1.07 1.42 17.71
C TYR A 494 -0.86 2.58 16.74
N PRO A 495 -1.88 2.96 15.96
CA PRO A 495 -1.86 4.23 15.23
C PRO A 495 -1.54 5.39 16.17
N ASN A 496 -0.77 6.36 15.70
CA ASN A 496 -0.36 7.47 16.53
C ASN A 496 -1.52 8.45 16.79
N PRO A 497 -2.07 8.54 18.03
CA PRO A 497 -3.22 9.39 18.33
C PRO A 497 -2.89 10.89 18.31
N THR A 498 -1.62 11.28 18.17
CA THR A 498 -1.23 12.69 17.98
C THR A 498 -1.24 13.11 16.49
N ASN A 499 -1.51 12.19 15.59
CA ASN A 499 -1.76 12.50 14.20
C ASN A 499 -3.20 13.00 14.04
N ALA A 500 -3.39 14.16 13.42
CA ALA A 500 -4.69 14.82 13.29
C ALA A 500 -5.77 13.90 12.66
N ARG A 501 -5.39 13.11 11.64
CA ARG A 501 -6.32 12.18 11.00
C ARG A 501 -6.72 11.03 11.94
N VAL A 502 -5.76 10.47 12.68
CA VAL A 502 -6.04 9.39 13.64
C VAL A 502 -6.96 9.90 14.74
N ASP A 503 -6.69 11.09 15.29
CA ASP A 503 -7.53 11.74 16.28
C ASP A 503 -8.96 11.95 15.77
N ALA A 504 -9.09 12.54 14.60
CA ALA A 504 -10.40 12.78 13.99
C ALA A 504 -11.14 11.47 13.62
N ARG A 505 -10.41 10.41 13.22
CA ARG A 505 -11.00 9.10 12.92
C ARG A 505 -11.51 8.39 14.18
N LEU A 506 -10.88 8.64 15.33
CA LEU A 506 -11.35 8.14 16.62
C LEU A 506 -12.71 8.75 17.04
N ASP A 507 -13.06 9.94 16.56
CA ASP A 507 -14.36 10.57 16.84
C ASP A 507 -15.50 10.06 15.94
N GLU A 508 -15.19 9.30 14.88
CA GLU A 508 -16.22 8.65 14.07
C GLU A 508 -16.94 7.54 14.88
N PRO A 509 -18.17 7.18 14.54
CA PRO A 509 -18.97 6.21 15.30
C PRO A 509 -18.29 4.85 15.50
N ASP A 510 -17.47 4.40 14.56
CA ASP A 510 -16.69 3.15 14.59
C ASP A 510 -15.21 3.38 14.94
N GLY A 511 -14.84 4.59 15.38
CA GLY A 511 -13.45 5.01 15.56
C GLY A 511 -12.67 4.17 16.56
N ASP A 512 -13.24 3.83 17.68
CA ASP A 512 -12.63 2.95 18.70
C ASP A 512 -12.37 1.56 18.10
N GLN A 513 -13.33 0.99 17.39
CA GLN A 513 -13.18 -0.31 16.74
C GLN A 513 -12.11 -0.24 15.65
N TRP A 514 -12.17 0.74 14.76
CA TRP A 514 -11.16 0.97 13.72
C TRP A 514 -9.73 1.05 14.29
N TYR A 515 -9.54 1.73 15.41
CA TYR A 515 -8.23 1.89 16.05
C TYR A 515 -7.63 0.55 16.48
N TYR A 516 -8.44 -0.30 17.11
CA TYR A 516 -8.00 -1.62 17.54
C TYR A 516 -7.90 -2.61 16.38
N GLU A 517 -8.78 -2.53 15.39
CA GLU A 517 -8.71 -3.34 14.16
C GLU A 517 -7.43 -3.07 13.37
N THR A 518 -7.10 -1.81 13.15
CA THR A 518 -5.84 -1.41 12.48
C THR A 518 -4.61 -1.93 13.24
N THR A 519 -4.67 -1.88 14.58
CA THR A 519 -3.61 -2.41 15.44
C THR A 519 -3.50 -3.94 15.31
N ALA A 520 -4.61 -4.67 15.34
CA ALA A 520 -4.64 -6.12 15.19
C ALA A 520 -4.11 -6.56 13.83
N GLN A 521 -4.50 -5.88 12.76
CA GLN A 521 -3.98 -6.13 11.42
C GLN A 521 -2.45 -6.04 11.35
N SER A 522 -1.87 -4.99 11.93
CA SER A 522 -0.41 -4.83 11.97
C SER A 522 0.28 -5.98 12.72
N ILE A 523 -0.33 -6.49 13.79
CA ILE A 523 0.18 -7.65 14.54
C ILE A 523 0.08 -8.93 13.69
N ILE A 524 -1.08 -9.18 13.07
CA ILE A 524 -1.32 -10.38 12.26
C ILE A 524 -0.38 -10.42 11.05
N GLN A 525 -0.14 -9.28 10.42
CA GLN A 525 0.79 -9.15 9.30
C GLN A 525 2.23 -9.43 9.70
N ALA A 526 2.66 -8.91 10.85
CA ALA A 526 4.00 -9.20 11.38
C ALA A 526 4.19 -10.71 11.59
N VAL A 527 3.22 -11.40 12.19
CA VAL A 527 3.26 -12.87 12.37
C VAL A 527 3.32 -13.60 11.04
N GLY A 528 2.55 -13.15 10.05
CA GLY A 528 2.44 -13.78 8.72
C GLY A 528 3.71 -13.74 7.86
N ARG A 529 4.81 -13.13 8.32
CA ARG A 529 6.05 -12.98 7.53
C ARG A 529 6.93 -14.22 7.52
N GLY A 530 6.87 -15.01 8.58
CA GLY A 530 7.86 -16.05 8.85
C GLY A 530 7.48 -17.45 8.38
N VAL A 531 6.23 -17.70 7.90
CA VAL A 531 5.82 -19.06 7.47
C VAL A 531 5.15 -18.97 6.10
N ARG A 532 5.70 -19.70 5.11
CA ARG A 532 5.27 -19.62 3.71
C ARG A 532 4.83 -20.95 3.09
N HIS A 533 5.19 -22.06 3.69
CA HIS A 533 4.81 -23.41 3.24
C HIS A 533 4.72 -24.39 4.42
N VAL A 534 4.26 -25.60 4.16
CA VAL A 534 3.93 -26.58 5.20
C VAL A 534 5.12 -27.06 6.05
N GLU A 535 6.33 -27.00 5.50
CA GLU A 535 7.57 -27.39 6.17
C GLU A 535 8.29 -26.20 6.82
N ASP A 536 7.82 -24.98 6.57
CA ASP A 536 8.41 -23.76 7.12
C ASP A 536 7.93 -23.53 8.56
N TYR A 537 8.78 -22.92 9.39
CA TYR A 537 8.41 -22.56 10.76
C TYR A 537 9.03 -21.23 11.20
N CYS A 538 8.28 -20.52 12.06
CA CYS A 538 8.73 -19.30 12.70
C CYS A 538 8.03 -19.12 14.05
N THR A 539 8.78 -18.77 15.10
CA THR A 539 8.20 -18.45 16.40
C THR A 539 8.07 -16.95 16.58
N PHE A 540 6.88 -16.47 16.90
CA PHE A 540 6.61 -15.05 17.15
C PHE A 540 6.42 -14.79 18.64
N TYR A 541 7.22 -13.90 19.23
CA TYR A 541 7.17 -13.55 20.66
C TYR A 541 6.47 -12.21 20.85
N VAL A 542 5.45 -12.16 21.71
CA VAL A 542 4.77 -10.92 22.07
C VAL A 542 5.26 -10.46 23.45
N LEU A 543 6.00 -9.35 23.47
CA LEU A 543 6.59 -8.82 24.70
C LEU A 543 5.73 -7.74 25.36
N GLY A 544 4.93 -7.03 24.59
CA GLY A 544 4.07 -5.93 25.05
C GLY A 544 2.78 -6.42 25.71
N LYS A 545 2.53 -6.05 26.98
CA LYS A 545 1.30 -6.44 27.71
C LYS A 545 0.02 -5.85 27.09
N SER A 546 0.12 -4.73 26.38
CA SER A 546 -1.01 -4.10 25.69
C SER A 546 -1.63 -4.97 24.59
N TYR A 547 -0.94 -6.03 24.13
CA TYR A 547 -1.54 -7.04 23.26
C TYR A 547 -2.85 -7.62 23.85
N SER A 548 -2.90 -7.86 25.16
CA SER A 548 -4.10 -8.38 25.81
C SER A 548 -5.32 -7.45 25.72
N ASP A 549 -5.10 -6.15 25.54
CA ASP A 549 -6.20 -5.20 25.35
C ASP A 549 -6.75 -5.25 23.94
N VAL A 550 -5.88 -5.28 22.94
CA VAL A 550 -6.28 -5.47 21.54
C VAL A 550 -7.07 -6.77 21.41
N ARG A 551 -6.53 -7.85 21.97
CA ARG A 551 -7.10 -9.20 21.92
C ARG A 551 -8.53 -9.30 22.53
N ARG A 552 -8.88 -8.42 23.46
CA ARG A 552 -10.22 -8.37 24.08
C ARG A 552 -11.23 -7.49 23.34
N ARG A 553 -10.76 -6.60 22.47
CA ARG A 553 -11.59 -5.57 21.85
C ARG A 553 -11.97 -5.89 20.41
N VAL A 554 -11.15 -6.70 19.72
CA VAL A 554 -11.37 -7.07 18.33
C VAL A 554 -11.13 -8.56 18.14
N ALA A 555 -11.79 -9.14 17.14
CA ALA A 555 -11.61 -10.52 16.75
C ALA A 555 -10.27 -10.73 16.04
N PHE A 556 -9.58 -11.76 16.44
CA PHE A 556 -8.45 -12.29 15.68
C PHE A 556 -8.91 -13.53 14.90
N PRO A 557 -8.36 -13.80 13.72
CA PRO A 557 -8.68 -15.00 12.95
C PRO A 557 -8.45 -16.26 13.80
N GLU A 558 -9.30 -17.26 13.62
CA GLU A 558 -9.19 -18.54 14.37
C GLU A 558 -7.80 -19.15 14.20
N TRP A 559 -7.26 -19.13 12.98
CA TRP A 559 -5.93 -19.64 12.71
C TRP A 559 -4.81 -18.95 13.50
N PHE A 560 -4.97 -17.66 13.84
CA PHE A 560 -4.01 -16.92 14.67
C PHE A 560 -4.14 -17.37 16.14
N LEU A 561 -5.37 -17.54 16.61
CA LEU A 561 -5.66 -17.93 17.98
C LEU A 561 -5.20 -19.35 18.31
N ASP A 562 -5.34 -20.27 17.35
CA ASP A 562 -4.87 -21.65 17.47
C ASP A 562 -3.34 -21.73 17.67
N ALA A 563 -2.62 -20.72 17.19
CA ALA A 563 -1.17 -20.62 17.32
C ALA A 563 -0.72 -19.96 18.64
N GLU A 564 -1.65 -19.35 19.40
CA GLU A 564 -1.31 -18.73 20.68
C GLU A 564 -0.94 -19.78 21.73
N ALA A 565 0.22 -19.63 22.37
CA ALA A 565 0.67 -20.48 23.46
C ALA A 565 1.46 -19.68 24.50
N LYS A 566 1.53 -20.24 25.71
CA LYS A 566 2.41 -19.77 26.79
C LYS A 566 3.40 -20.86 27.10
N ILE A 567 4.36 -21.03 26.20
CA ILE A 567 5.39 -22.04 26.35
C ILE A 567 6.59 -21.39 27.04
N ASP A 568 6.94 -21.90 28.23
CA ASP A 568 8.15 -21.50 28.92
C ASP A 568 9.36 -21.92 28.07
N ILE A 569 10.20 -20.93 27.72
CA ILE A 569 11.29 -21.15 26.80
C ILE A 569 12.46 -21.79 27.59
N PRO A 570 12.76 -23.08 27.42
CA PRO A 570 13.91 -23.68 28.10
C PRO A 570 15.22 -23.04 27.61
N SER A 571 16.22 -22.99 28.46
CA SER A 571 17.52 -22.38 28.22
C SER A 571 18.43 -23.09 27.20
N LYS A 572 17.98 -24.15 26.55
CA LYS A 572 18.65 -24.84 25.41
C LYS A 572 17.60 -25.49 24.52
N PRO A 573 17.74 -25.43 23.21
CA PRO A 573 16.85 -26.16 22.32
C PRO A 573 17.07 -27.67 22.50
N GLN A 574 16.04 -28.41 22.89
CA GLN A 574 16.01 -29.83 22.65
C GLN A 574 15.63 -30.04 21.18
N ARG A 575 16.61 -30.42 20.37
CA ARG A 575 16.43 -30.82 18.96
C ARG A 575 15.70 -32.16 18.76
N SER A 576 14.90 -32.63 19.68
CA SER A 576 14.29 -33.95 19.63
C SER A 576 12.78 -33.98 19.83
N LEU A 577 12.03 -33.08 19.19
CA LEU A 577 10.57 -33.20 19.09
C LEU A 577 10.07 -33.28 17.64
N LEU A 578 10.98 -33.51 16.68
CA LEU A 578 10.64 -33.66 15.26
C LEU A 578 11.33 -34.92 14.65
N ASP A 579 11.52 -36.01 15.43
CA ASP A 579 11.78 -37.38 14.89
C ASP A 579 10.52 -38.22 14.96
#